data_3b9dbed524947947a562cd5d9d67a299
#
_entry.id   3b9dbed524947947a562cd5d9d67a299
#
_cell.length_a   1.000
_cell.length_b   1.000
_cell.length_c   1.000
_cell.angle_alpha   90.00
_cell.angle_beta   90.00
_cell.angle_gamma   90.00
#
_symmetry.space_group_name_H-M   'P 1'
#
loop_
_entity.id
_entity.type
_entity.pdbx_description
1 polymer ?
#
loop_
_entity_poly.entity_id
_entity_poly.type
_entity_poly.pdbx_seq_one_letter_code
_entity_poly.pdbx_strand_id
1 'polypeptide(L)'
;MRFFLTVFLALFSLLASAAGPVVFDERIRSLPLGEHMAVFEDVRGDKTIDDVTSSALQGSFRQHDKAVLNAGYSRSAYWLRIDLQYQPKSAAGKGPQTWLLELAYPPLDHLELYEQGADGRFHLTQRTGDALPFSSREIRQNNYLFTLDFQPEQVRRVYLRLESEGSIQAPLSLWSPAAYLEEQPARIYVLGIIYGVLLVMAIYNLFIFI
;
A
#
# COMPACT_ATOMS: atom_id res chain seq x y z
N MET A 1 -53.55 -4.11 -1.57
CA MET A 1 -52.57 -3.12 -2.05
C MET A 1 -51.45 -2.78 -1.04
N ARG A 2 -51.46 -3.30 0.18
CA ARG A 2 -50.40 -3.11 1.19
C ARG A 2 -49.30 -4.21 1.18
N PHE A 3 -49.55 -5.36 0.59
CA PHE A 3 -48.62 -6.49 0.54
C PHE A 3 -47.55 -6.38 -0.59
N PHE A 4 -47.83 -5.61 -1.65
CA PHE A 4 -46.87 -5.43 -2.77
C PHE A 4 -45.80 -4.38 -2.49
N LEU A 5 -46.02 -3.47 -1.54
CA LEU A 5 -45.06 -2.40 -1.20
C LEU A 5 -43.91 -2.91 -0.30
N THR A 6 -44.15 -3.95 0.51
CA THR A 6 -43.16 -4.56 1.40
C THR A 6 -42.18 -5.49 0.68
N VAL A 7 -42.58 -6.09 -0.43
CA VAL A 7 -41.71 -6.97 -1.22
C VAL A 7 -40.72 -6.16 -2.10
N PHE A 8 -41.12 -4.96 -2.54
CA PHE A 8 -40.25 -4.08 -3.34
C PHE A 8 -39.13 -3.40 -2.52
N LEU A 9 -39.34 -3.22 -1.20
CA LEU A 9 -38.34 -2.65 -0.31
C LEU A 9 -37.23 -3.66 0.10
N ALA A 10 -37.54 -4.97 0.01
CA ALA A 10 -36.57 -6.03 0.36
C ALA A 10 -35.59 -6.37 -0.76
N LEU A 11 -35.82 -5.90 -1.98
CA LEU A 11 -34.96 -6.14 -3.15
C LEU A 11 -33.89 -5.06 -3.38
N PHE A 12 -33.84 -4.04 -2.52
CA PHE A 12 -32.78 -3.02 -2.52
C PHE A 12 -31.64 -3.38 -1.56
N SER A 13 -31.52 -4.67 -1.21
CA SER A 13 -30.45 -5.18 -0.37
C SER A 13 -29.17 -5.33 -1.18
N LEU A 14 -28.28 -4.35 -1.00
CA LEU A 14 -26.82 -4.51 -1.03
C LEU A 14 -26.23 -5.23 -2.25
N LEU A 15 -26.17 -4.54 -3.34
CA LEU A 15 -24.98 -4.63 -4.18
C LEU A 15 -23.84 -3.91 -3.42
N ALA A 16 -23.24 -4.60 -2.45
CA ALA A 16 -21.87 -4.29 -2.05
C ALA A 16 -21.04 -4.56 -3.31
N SER A 17 -20.79 -3.53 -4.11
CA SER A 17 -19.91 -3.59 -5.25
C SER A 17 -18.52 -3.89 -4.68
N ALA A 18 -18.14 -5.16 -4.65
CA ALA A 18 -16.74 -5.50 -4.50
C ALA A 18 -16.05 -4.85 -5.70
N ALA A 19 -15.28 -3.80 -5.48
CA ALA A 19 -14.44 -3.22 -6.51
C ALA A 19 -13.63 -4.36 -7.12
N GLY A 20 -13.66 -4.50 -8.45
CA GLY A 20 -12.87 -5.51 -9.15
C GLY A 20 -11.36 -5.27 -8.93
N PRO A 21 -10.52 -6.22 -9.32
CA PRO A 21 -9.08 -6.05 -9.21
C PRO A 21 -8.61 -4.85 -10.03
N VAL A 22 -7.59 -4.18 -9.53
CA VAL A 22 -6.92 -3.10 -10.26
C VAL A 22 -6.12 -3.71 -11.40
N VAL A 23 -6.54 -3.42 -12.62
CA VAL A 23 -5.88 -3.93 -13.83
C VAL A 23 -4.80 -2.96 -14.27
N PHE A 24 -3.59 -3.47 -14.54
CA PHE A 24 -2.45 -2.68 -15.01
C PHE A 24 -1.63 -3.46 -16.04
N ASP A 25 -0.80 -2.75 -16.79
CA ASP A 25 0.05 -3.31 -17.85
C ASP A 25 1.47 -2.73 -17.81
N GLU A 26 2.37 -3.24 -18.65
CA GLU A 26 3.79 -2.89 -18.70
C GLU A 26 4.06 -1.42 -19.10
N ARG A 27 3.06 -0.67 -19.56
CA ARG A 27 3.22 0.74 -19.96
C ARG A 27 3.08 1.70 -18.77
N ILE A 28 2.49 1.20 -17.69
CA ILE A 28 2.31 2.00 -16.47
C ILE A 28 3.66 2.17 -15.78
N ARG A 29 4.03 3.42 -15.50
CA ARG A 29 5.25 3.76 -14.76
C ARG A 29 5.02 3.67 -13.26
N SER A 30 3.92 4.25 -12.79
CA SER A 30 3.45 4.18 -11.40
C SER A 30 1.92 4.20 -11.36
N LEU A 31 1.37 3.56 -10.35
CA LEU A 31 -0.06 3.47 -10.10
C LEU A 31 -0.34 3.73 -8.62
N PRO A 32 -0.91 4.90 -8.26
CA PRO A 32 -1.38 5.15 -6.90
C PRO A 32 -2.50 4.18 -6.52
N LEU A 33 -2.42 3.58 -5.33
CA LEU A 33 -3.34 2.53 -4.90
C LEU A 33 -4.33 2.99 -3.82
N GLY A 34 -4.27 4.24 -3.38
CA GLY A 34 -5.10 4.72 -2.28
C GLY A 34 -6.60 4.51 -2.49
N GLU A 35 -7.13 4.83 -3.66
CA GLU A 35 -8.55 4.66 -4.00
C GLU A 35 -8.91 3.22 -4.41
N HIS A 36 -7.91 2.36 -4.52
CA HIS A 36 -8.04 0.99 -5.01
C HIS A 36 -7.90 -0.07 -3.90
N MET A 37 -7.75 0.35 -2.67
CA MET A 37 -7.63 -0.55 -1.53
C MET A 37 -8.91 -0.57 -0.70
N ALA A 38 -9.17 -1.68 -0.04
CA ALA A 38 -10.17 -1.78 0.99
C ALA A 38 -9.49 -1.82 2.37
N VAL A 39 -10.07 -1.11 3.34
CA VAL A 39 -9.50 -0.89 4.67
C VAL A 39 -10.41 -1.50 5.73
N PHE A 40 -9.81 -2.18 6.67
CA PHE A 40 -10.44 -2.66 7.89
C PHE A 40 -9.66 -2.14 9.10
N GLU A 41 -10.34 -1.46 10.03
CA GLU A 41 -9.79 -1.01 11.29
C GLU A 41 -9.95 -2.09 12.36
N ASP A 42 -8.84 -2.60 12.86
CA ASP A 42 -8.79 -3.50 14.01
C ASP A 42 -8.51 -2.69 15.28
N VAL A 43 -9.58 -2.27 15.94
CA VAL A 43 -9.52 -1.36 17.11
C VAL A 43 -8.71 -1.95 18.27
N ARG A 44 -8.64 -3.28 18.41
CA ARG A 44 -7.88 -3.93 19.47
C ARG A 44 -6.50 -4.37 19.06
N GLY A 45 -6.22 -4.38 17.74
CA GLY A 45 -4.95 -4.84 17.18
C GLY A 45 -4.71 -6.36 17.36
N ASP A 46 -5.76 -7.13 17.65
CA ASP A 46 -5.67 -8.55 18.01
C ASP A 46 -5.99 -9.52 16.84
N LYS A 47 -6.40 -9.00 15.70
CA LYS A 47 -6.76 -9.82 14.54
C LYS A 47 -5.53 -10.34 13.81
N THR A 48 -5.59 -11.62 13.48
CA THR A 48 -4.59 -12.32 12.66
C THR A 48 -4.99 -12.29 11.19
N ILE A 49 -4.07 -12.72 10.31
CA ILE A 49 -4.37 -12.87 8.88
C ILE A 49 -5.52 -13.86 8.63
N ASP A 50 -5.59 -14.94 9.40
CA ASP A 50 -6.66 -15.94 9.27
C ASP A 50 -8.02 -15.33 9.65
N ASP A 51 -8.06 -14.46 10.67
CA ASP A 51 -9.29 -13.76 11.06
C ASP A 51 -9.78 -12.85 9.93
N VAL A 52 -8.92 -11.98 9.41
CA VAL A 52 -9.31 -10.97 8.41
C VAL A 52 -9.60 -11.57 7.03
N THR A 53 -9.07 -12.78 6.75
CA THR A 53 -9.38 -13.52 5.52
C THR A 53 -10.61 -14.41 5.66
N SER A 54 -11.14 -14.58 6.87
CA SER A 54 -12.36 -15.35 7.12
C SER A 54 -13.58 -14.70 6.46
N SER A 55 -14.58 -15.51 6.10
CA SER A 55 -15.84 -15.01 5.55
C SER A 55 -16.57 -14.04 6.50
N ALA A 56 -16.35 -14.17 7.81
CA ALA A 56 -16.96 -13.32 8.82
C ALA A 56 -16.48 -11.85 8.75
N LEU A 57 -15.20 -11.61 8.44
CA LEU A 57 -14.61 -10.27 8.40
C LEU A 57 -14.43 -9.69 6.99
N GLN A 58 -14.56 -10.49 5.93
CA GLN A 58 -14.43 -9.99 4.55
C GLN A 58 -15.41 -8.84 4.23
N GLY A 59 -16.62 -8.89 4.76
CA GLY A 59 -17.62 -7.83 4.63
C GLY A 59 -17.35 -6.57 5.46
N SER A 60 -16.38 -6.61 6.38
CA SER A 60 -16.00 -5.47 7.23
C SER A 60 -14.99 -4.54 6.57
N PHE A 61 -14.34 -4.98 5.50
CA PHE A 61 -13.49 -4.13 4.69
C PHE A 61 -14.31 -3.08 3.97
N ARG A 62 -13.91 -1.83 4.06
CA ARG A 62 -14.54 -0.70 3.38
C ARG A 62 -13.64 -0.20 2.27
N GLN A 63 -14.21 0.01 1.08
CA GLN A 63 -13.48 0.64 -0.03
C GLN A 63 -13.02 2.04 0.41
N HIS A 64 -11.73 2.30 0.22
CA HIS A 64 -11.15 3.60 0.49
C HIS A 64 -11.36 4.51 -0.74
N ASP A 65 -11.69 5.78 -0.50
CA ASP A 65 -12.11 6.76 -1.52
C ASP A 65 -11.15 7.95 -1.66
N LYS A 66 -9.97 7.86 -1.05
CA LYS A 66 -8.96 8.92 -1.08
C LYS A 66 -7.62 8.40 -1.60
N ALA A 67 -6.84 9.31 -2.15
CA ALA A 67 -5.50 8.98 -2.66
C ALA A 67 -4.56 8.43 -1.59
N VAL A 68 -4.75 8.81 -0.31
CA VAL A 68 -3.91 8.37 0.81
C VAL A 68 -4.79 8.07 2.01
N LEU A 69 -4.64 6.87 2.60
CA LEU A 69 -5.20 6.60 3.92
C LEU A 69 -4.50 7.48 4.94
N ASN A 70 -5.31 8.23 5.70
CA ASN A 70 -4.84 9.01 6.83
C ASN A 70 -5.77 8.75 8.00
N ALA A 71 -5.34 7.87 8.89
CA ALA A 71 -6.05 7.54 10.12
C ALA A 71 -5.66 8.45 11.30
N GLY A 72 -4.69 9.34 11.11
CA GLY A 72 -4.18 10.20 12.17
C GLY A 72 -3.52 9.39 13.29
N TYR A 73 -3.58 9.91 14.52
CA TYR A 73 -3.10 9.20 15.70
C TYR A 73 -4.14 8.17 16.13
N SER A 74 -3.77 6.90 16.08
CA SER A 74 -4.64 5.77 16.44
C SER A 74 -3.83 4.66 17.09
N ARG A 75 -4.45 3.95 18.04
CA ARG A 75 -3.90 2.73 18.63
C ARG A 75 -4.41 1.47 17.93
N SER A 76 -5.30 1.65 16.95
CA SER A 76 -5.82 0.54 16.15
C SER A 76 -4.76 0.04 15.17
N ALA A 77 -4.79 -1.25 14.85
CA ALA A 77 -4.14 -1.74 13.66
C ALA A 77 -5.05 -1.55 12.43
N TYR A 78 -4.47 -1.30 11.28
CA TYR A 78 -5.20 -1.15 10.02
C TYR A 78 -4.78 -2.23 9.04
N TRP A 79 -5.77 -2.93 8.50
CA TRP A 79 -5.58 -3.92 7.46
C TRP A 79 -6.00 -3.33 6.12
N LEU A 80 -5.07 -3.33 5.17
CA LEU A 80 -5.32 -2.93 3.79
C LEU A 80 -5.40 -4.19 2.94
N ARG A 81 -6.43 -4.29 2.10
CA ARG A 81 -6.58 -5.36 1.12
C ARG A 81 -6.55 -4.76 -0.27
N ILE A 82 -5.73 -5.31 -1.14
CA ILE A 82 -5.55 -4.84 -2.51
C ILE A 82 -5.58 -6.04 -3.45
N ASP A 83 -6.41 -5.97 -4.47
CA ASP A 83 -6.50 -6.94 -5.54
C ASP A 83 -5.89 -6.34 -6.81
N LEU A 84 -4.82 -6.95 -7.31
CA LEU A 84 -4.04 -6.48 -8.45
C LEU A 84 -4.07 -7.54 -9.56
N GLN A 85 -4.20 -7.09 -10.81
CA GLN A 85 -4.16 -7.99 -11.97
C GLN A 85 -3.28 -7.41 -13.06
N TYR A 86 -2.20 -8.12 -13.39
CA TYR A 86 -1.34 -7.75 -14.50
C TYR A 86 -1.90 -8.29 -15.81
N GLN A 87 -2.22 -7.41 -16.77
CA GLN A 87 -2.72 -7.75 -18.10
C GLN A 87 -1.77 -7.20 -19.16
N PRO A 88 -0.85 -8.04 -19.69
CA PRO A 88 0.11 -7.61 -20.71
C PRO A 88 -0.58 -7.16 -22.00
N LYS A 89 -0.10 -6.05 -22.55
CA LYS A 89 -0.58 -5.52 -23.84
C LYS A 89 0.38 -5.82 -24.99
N SER A 90 1.61 -6.24 -24.70
CA SER A 90 2.62 -6.58 -25.71
C SER A 90 3.16 -8.00 -25.53
N ALA A 91 3.82 -8.52 -26.56
CA ALA A 91 4.49 -9.81 -26.50
C ALA A 91 5.61 -9.85 -25.45
N ALA A 92 6.29 -8.72 -25.23
CA ALA A 92 7.35 -8.59 -24.22
C ALA A 92 6.84 -8.71 -22.79
N GLY A 93 5.59 -8.35 -22.53
CA GLY A 93 4.94 -8.45 -21.21
C GLY A 93 4.36 -9.82 -20.86
N LYS A 94 4.37 -10.77 -21.78
CA LYS A 94 3.68 -12.08 -21.60
C LYS A 94 4.34 -13.02 -20.58
N GLY A 95 5.53 -12.73 -20.09
CA GLY A 95 6.16 -13.48 -19.01
C GLY A 95 5.82 -12.94 -17.62
N PRO A 96 6.28 -13.63 -16.56
CA PRO A 96 6.24 -13.10 -15.20
C PRO A 96 6.91 -11.73 -15.12
N GLN A 97 6.31 -10.80 -14.38
CA GLN A 97 6.84 -9.44 -14.22
C GLN A 97 6.94 -9.10 -12.74
N THR A 98 8.07 -8.52 -12.39
CA THR A 98 8.32 -8.02 -11.04
C THR A 98 7.94 -6.54 -10.95
N TRP A 99 7.22 -6.15 -9.91
CA TRP A 99 6.82 -4.79 -9.61
C TRP A 99 7.18 -4.43 -8.17
N LEU A 100 7.28 -3.14 -7.88
CA LEU A 100 7.60 -2.64 -6.55
C LEU A 100 6.36 -2.01 -5.93
N LEU A 101 5.93 -2.52 -4.78
CA LEU A 101 4.91 -1.90 -3.95
C LEU A 101 5.60 -0.97 -2.96
N GLU A 102 5.37 0.34 -3.10
CA GLU A 102 5.93 1.36 -2.23
C GLU A 102 4.88 1.84 -1.22
N LEU A 103 5.25 1.86 0.06
CA LEU A 103 4.57 2.64 1.08
C LEU A 103 5.49 3.78 1.50
N ALA A 104 5.13 5.01 1.07
CA ALA A 104 5.98 6.20 1.18
C ALA A 104 5.73 6.98 2.49
N TYR A 105 5.73 6.27 3.63
CA TYR A 105 5.60 6.85 4.96
C TYR A 105 6.57 6.19 5.95
N PRO A 106 7.82 6.65 6.00
CA PRO A 106 8.87 6.08 6.83
C PRO A 106 8.59 5.98 8.34
N PRO A 107 7.83 6.91 8.99
CA PRO A 107 7.61 6.87 10.45
C PRO A 107 6.61 5.81 10.94
N LEU A 108 6.24 4.84 10.11
CA LEU A 108 5.34 3.76 10.52
C LEU A 108 6.09 2.72 11.34
N ASP A 109 5.65 2.44 12.58
CA ASP A 109 6.38 1.58 13.52
C ASP A 109 6.40 0.11 13.10
N HIS A 110 5.26 -0.43 12.68
CA HIS A 110 5.10 -1.83 12.28
C HIS A 110 4.33 -1.93 10.97
N LEU A 111 4.91 -2.63 10.02
CA LEU A 111 4.35 -2.91 8.71
C LEU A 111 4.59 -4.37 8.35
N GLU A 112 3.52 -5.09 8.04
CA GLU A 112 3.56 -6.49 7.65
C GLU A 112 2.89 -6.66 6.30
N LEU A 113 3.53 -7.42 5.41
CA LEU A 113 2.99 -7.83 4.11
C LEU A 113 2.63 -9.31 4.18
N TYR A 114 1.42 -9.64 3.72
CA TYR A 114 0.92 -11.00 3.60
C TYR A 114 0.54 -11.29 2.16
N GLU A 115 1.01 -12.42 1.65
CA GLU A 115 0.76 -12.88 0.30
C GLU A 115 0.20 -14.29 0.30
N GLN A 116 -0.56 -14.62 -0.75
CA GLN A 116 -1.15 -15.94 -0.88
C GLN A 116 -0.10 -16.95 -1.36
N GLY A 117 0.12 -17.99 -0.57
CA GLY A 117 0.99 -19.10 -0.93
C GLY A 117 0.33 -20.10 -1.89
N ALA A 118 1.11 -21.08 -2.31
CA ALA A 118 0.63 -22.16 -3.19
C ALA A 118 -0.45 -23.04 -2.53
N ASP A 119 -0.53 -23.05 -1.21
CA ASP A 119 -1.55 -23.72 -0.41
C ASP A 119 -2.88 -22.96 -0.34
N GLY A 120 -2.96 -21.79 -1.00
CA GLY A 120 -4.12 -20.92 -1.01
C GLY A 120 -4.30 -20.07 0.26
N ARG A 121 -3.44 -20.23 1.26
CA ARG A 121 -3.44 -19.45 2.51
C ARG A 121 -2.57 -18.22 2.39
N PHE A 122 -2.83 -17.23 3.22
CA PHE A 122 -1.99 -16.02 3.33
C PHE A 122 -0.91 -16.23 4.37
N HIS A 123 0.33 -15.93 4.00
CA HIS A 123 1.50 -16.04 4.84
C HIS A 123 2.18 -14.68 4.97
N LEU A 124 2.76 -14.43 6.14
CA LEU A 124 3.62 -13.27 6.35
C LEU A 124 4.89 -13.46 5.51
N THR A 125 5.08 -12.59 4.50
CA THR A 125 6.28 -12.61 3.64
C THR A 125 7.30 -11.57 4.08
N GLN A 126 6.84 -10.43 4.61
CA GLN A 126 7.72 -9.36 5.05
C GLN A 126 7.19 -8.71 6.33
N ARG A 127 8.10 -8.46 7.29
CA ARG A 127 7.84 -7.63 8.48
C ARG A 127 8.91 -6.56 8.58
N THR A 128 8.50 -5.31 8.65
CA THR A 128 9.38 -4.14 8.74
C THR A 128 8.69 -3.01 9.50
N GLY A 129 9.34 -1.86 9.64
CA GLY A 129 8.81 -0.69 10.33
C GLY A 129 9.93 0.14 10.93
N ASP A 130 9.60 1.32 11.44
CA ASP A 130 10.59 2.21 12.05
C ASP A 130 11.04 1.71 13.44
N ALA A 131 10.18 0.96 14.14
CA ALA A 131 10.53 0.28 15.39
C ALA A 131 11.43 -0.95 15.20
N LEU A 132 11.68 -1.37 13.94
CA LEU A 132 12.52 -2.51 13.61
C LEU A 132 13.86 -2.08 13.02
N PRO A 133 14.92 -2.91 13.10
CA PRO A 133 16.20 -2.60 12.48
C PRO A 133 16.06 -2.31 10.98
N PHE A 134 16.82 -1.35 10.46
CA PHE A 134 16.80 -0.98 9.03
C PHE A 134 17.08 -2.18 8.10
N SER A 135 17.79 -3.19 8.59
CA SER A 135 18.03 -4.45 7.87
C SER A 135 16.78 -5.30 7.68
N SER A 136 15.66 -4.99 8.37
CA SER A 136 14.38 -5.66 8.16
C SER A 136 13.73 -5.29 6.82
N ARG A 137 14.20 -4.21 6.16
CA ARG A 137 13.70 -3.79 4.84
C ARG A 137 14.28 -4.67 3.76
N GLU A 138 13.42 -5.22 2.90
CA GLU A 138 13.82 -6.01 1.74
C GLU A 138 14.72 -5.19 0.82
N ILE A 139 14.30 -3.98 0.48
CA ILE A 139 15.07 -3.01 -0.27
C ILE A 139 15.47 -1.89 0.70
N ARG A 140 16.77 -1.66 0.85
CA ARG A 140 17.33 -0.67 1.79
C ARG A 140 17.15 0.76 1.30
N GLN A 141 15.93 1.24 1.36
CA GLN A 141 15.50 2.58 0.99
C GLN A 141 14.80 3.28 2.17
N ASN A 142 14.65 4.60 2.07
CA ASN A 142 13.95 5.38 3.09
C ASN A 142 12.48 4.99 3.19
N ASN A 143 11.79 4.79 2.07
CA ASN A 143 10.44 4.27 2.01
C ASN A 143 10.42 2.73 2.10
N TYR A 144 9.27 2.16 2.48
CA TYR A 144 9.09 0.72 2.47
C TYR A 144 8.78 0.25 1.06
N LEU A 145 9.59 -0.67 0.55
CA LEU A 145 9.49 -1.25 -0.79
C LEU A 145 9.40 -2.77 -0.66
N PHE A 146 8.42 -3.33 -1.33
CA PHE A 146 8.19 -4.76 -1.41
C PHE A 146 8.22 -5.20 -2.86
N THR A 147 8.87 -6.32 -3.13
CA THR A 147 8.91 -6.94 -4.45
C THR A 147 7.69 -7.84 -4.64
N LEU A 148 6.89 -7.59 -5.67
CA LEU A 148 5.73 -8.40 -6.02
C LEU A 148 5.90 -8.97 -7.42
N ASP A 149 5.82 -10.32 -7.55
CA ASP A 149 5.88 -11.02 -8.83
C ASP A 149 4.48 -11.32 -9.35
N PHE A 150 4.19 -10.90 -10.57
CA PHE A 150 2.90 -11.09 -11.21
C PHE A 150 2.98 -12.09 -12.36
N GLN A 151 2.05 -13.04 -12.38
CA GLN A 151 1.76 -13.86 -13.54
C GLN A 151 0.70 -13.15 -14.39
N PRO A 152 0.80 -13.20 -15.73
CA PRO A 152 -0.20 -12.64 -16.61
C PRO A 152 -1.61 -13.17 -16.31
N GLU A 153 -2.59 -12.27 -16.35
CA GLU A 153 -4.04 -12.55 -16.16
C GLU A 153 -4.43 -13.06 -14.75
N GLN A 154 -3.47 -13.35 -13.89
CA GLN A 154 -3.76 -13.81 -12.53
C GLN A 154 -4.04 -12.64 -11.60
N VAL A 155 -5.13 -12.73 -10.85
CA VAL A 155 -5.41 -11.80 -9.75
C VAL A 155 -4.51 -12.14 -8.56
N ARG A 156 -3.75 -11.18 -8.10
CA ARG A 156 -2.93 -11.27 -6.89
C ARG A 156 -3.54 -10.40 -5.80
N ARG A 157 -3.96 -11.02 -4.72
CA ARG A 157 -4.42 -10.35 -3.51
C ARG A 157 -3.29 -10.23 -2.53
N VAL A 158 -3.09 -9.05 -1.98
CA VAL A 158 -2.14 -8.77 -0.89
C VAL A 158 -2.85 -8.12 0.27
N TYR A 159 -2.35 -8.38 1.49
CA TYR A 159 -2.77 -7.68 2.69
C TYR A 159 -1.57 -6.99 3.31
N LEU A 160 -1.80 -5.76 3.76
CA LEU A 160 -0.85 -5.02 4.58
C LEU A 160 -1.48 -4.78 5.95
N ARG A 161 -0.74 -5.06 7.03
CA ARG A 161 -1.11 -4.67 8.39
C ARG A 161 -0.19 -3.56 8.86
N LEU A 162 -0.80 -2.46 9.28
CA LEU A 162 -0.14 -1.26 9.74
C LEU A 162 -0.50 -1.03 11.20
N GLU A 163 0.50 -0.71 12.01
CA GLU A 163 0.34 -0.34 13.41
C GLU A 163 1.40 0.68 13.78
N SER A 164 1.01 1.75 14.50
CA SER A 164 1.95 2.78 14.94
C SER A 164 1.44 3.48 16.19
N GLU A 165 2.35 3.85 17.09
CA GLU A 165 2.07 4.77 18.19
C GLU A 165 1.95 6.23 17.71
N GLY A 166 2.46 6.50 16.52
CA GLY A 166 2.39 7.78 15.83
C GLY A 166 1.16 7.96 14.94
N SER A 167 1.27 8.86 13.97
CA SER A 167 0.25 9.02 12.93
C SER A 167 0.34 7.87 11.92
N ILE A 168 -0.81 7.32 11.53
CA ILE A 168 -0.90 6.26 10.52
C ILE A 168 -1.31 6.88 9.19
N GLN A 169 -0.40 6.81 8.21
CA GLN A 169 -0.63 7.20 6.83
C GLN A 169 -0.14 6.10 5.89
N ALA A 170 -0.86 5.87 4.80
CA ALA A 170 -0.47 4.89 3.81
C ALA A 170 -0.56 5.46 2.38
N PRO A 171 0.39 6.32 1.97
CA PRO A 171 0.58 6.66 0.57
C PRO A 171 1.18 5.45 -0.15
N LEU A 172 0.31 4.66 -0.78
CA LEU A 172 0.65 3.39 -1.40
C LEU A 172 0.65 3.52 -2.92
N SER A 173 1.71 3.02 -3.56
CA SER A 173 1.88 3.05 -5.02
C SER A 173 2.54 1.79 -5.54
N LEU A 174 2.10 1.33 -6.70
CA LEU A 174 2.75 0.27 -7.45
C LEU A 174 3.65 0.89 -8.54
N TRP A 175 4.91 0.47 -8.61
CA TRP A 175 5.90 1.00 -9.53
C TRP A 175 6.48 -0.06 -10.47
N SER A 176 6.70 0.28 -11.72
CA SER A 176 7.64 -0.50 -12.52
C SER A 176 9.06 -0.26 -12.01
N PRO A 177 9.92 -1.29 -11.90
CA PRO A 177 11.27 -1.13 -11.36
C PRO A 177 12.10 -0.07 -12.12
N ALA A 178 11.98 -0.02 -13.44
CA ALA A 178 12.67 0.96 -14.28
C ALA A 178 12.25 2.40 -13.93
N ALA A 179 10.93 2.65 -13.83
CA ALA A 179 10.42 3.98 -13.51
C ALA A 179 10.80 4.41 -12.09
N TYR A 180 10.80 3.48 -11.13
CA TYR A 180 11.25 3.76 -9.78
C TYR A 180 12.71 4.21 -9.73
N LEU A 181 13.59 3.52 -10.44
CA LEU A 181 15.00 3.87 -10.53
C LEU A 181 15.24 5.22 -11.23
N GLU A 182 14.45 5.55 -12.24
CA GLU A 182 14.52 6.85 -12.93
C GLU A 182 14.06 8.03 -12.05
N GLU A 183 13.12 7.80 -11.14
CA GLU A 183 12.59 8.84 -10.25
C GLU A 183 13.54 9.18 -9.08
N GLN A 184 14.38 8.23 -8.65
CA GLN A 184 15.28 8.39 -7.50
C GLN A 184 16.27 9.55 -7.65
N PRO A 185 16.98 9.74 -8.78
CA PRO A 185 17.95 10.83 -8.92
C PRO A 185 17.35 12.20 -8.74
N ALA A 186 16.14 12.46 -9.24
CA ALA A 186 15.48 13.76 -9.12
C ALA A 186 15.26 14.15 -7.64
N ARG A 187 14.84 13.22 -6.81
CA ARG A 187 14.67 13.44 -5.36
C ARG A 187 15.99 13.78 -4.67
N ILE A 188 17.08 13.08 -5.02
CA ILE A 188 18.41 13.31 -4.45
C ILE A 188 18.95 14.69 -4.86
N TYR A 189 18.77 15.12 -6.12
CA TYR A 189 19.19 16.44 -6.58
C TYR A 189 18.49 17.58 -5.85
N VAL A 190 17.18 17.48 -5.66
CA VAL A 190 16.40 18.50 -4.93
C VAL A 190 16.90 18.62 -3.49
N LEU A 191 17.09 17.49 -2.80
CA LEU A 191 17.64 17.50 -1.44
C LEU A 191 19.06 18.07 -1.40
N GLY A 192 19.91 17.72 -2.36
CA GLY A 192 21.28 18.24 -2.48
C GLY A 192 21.30 19.76 -2.65
N ILE A 193 20.41 20.33 -3.46
CA ILE A 193 20.28 21.78 -3.62
C ILE A 193 19.85 22.44 -2.29
N ILE A 194 18.85 21.88 -1.60
CA ILE A 194 18.38 22.40 -0.32
C ILE A 194 19.51 22.41 0.73
N TYR A 195 20.21 21.28 0.88
CA TYR A 195 21.35 21.20 1.81
C TYR A 195 22.49 22.11 1.41
N GLY A 196 22.78 22.27 0.12
CA GLY A 196 23.77 23.22 -0.39
C GLY A 196 23.47 24.66 0.01
N VAL A 197 22.21 25.10 -0.17
CA VAL A 197 21.75 26.44 0.25
C VAL A 197 21.89 26.62 1.76
N LEU A 198 21.43 25.65 2.55
CA LEU A 198 21.54 25.71 4.01
C LEU A 198 22.99 25.78 4.48
N LEU A 199 23.89 25.04 3.85
CA LEU A 199 25.32 25.08 4.16
C LEU A 199 25.93 26.46 3.87
N VAL A 200 25.62 27.03 2.69
CA VAL A 200 26.08 28.40 2.32
C VAL A 200 25.57 29.44 3.35
N MET A 201 24.28 29.33 3.73
CA MET A 201 23.73 30.23 4.76
C MET A 201 24.40 30.05 6.11
N ALA A 202 24.71 28.83 6.52
CA ALA A 202 25.41 28.54 7.77
C ALA A 202 26.84 29.17 7.78
N ILE A 203 27.57 28.99 6.67
CA ILE A 203 28.92 29.57 6.50
C ILE A 203 28.83 31.10 6.51
N TYR A 204 27.89 31.69 5.79
CA TYR A 204 27.68 33.16 5.77
C TYR A 204 27.41 33.71 7.16
N ASN A 205 26.51 33.08 7.94
CA ASN A 205 26.22 33.49 9.31
C ASN A 205 27.44 33.35 10.22
N LEU A 206 28.26 32.31 10.03
CA LEU A 206 29.51 32.16 10.79
C LEU A 206 30.47 33.33 10.52
N PHE A 207 30.62 33.75 9.26
CA PHE A 207 31.48 34.89 8.88
C PHE A 207 30.96 36.21 9.44
N ILE A 208 29.66 36.42 9.59
CA ILE A 208 29.12 37.65 10.19
C ILE A 208 29.31 37.65 11.72
N PHE A 209 29.32 36.49 12.36
CA PHE A 209 29.40 36.34 13.79
C PHE A 209 30.83 36.51 14.33
N ILE A 210 31.87 36.32 13.49
CA ILE A 210 33.30 36.52 13.80
C ILE A 210 33.71 37.94 13.48
#